data_b130de15f45a41ecc0f6514d49750b80
#
_entry.id   b130de15f45a41ecc0f6514d49750b80
#
_cell.length_a   1.000
_cell.length_b   1.000
_cell.length_c   1.000
_cell.angle_alpha   90.00
_cell.angle_beta   90.00
_cell.angle_gamma   90.00
#
_symmetry.space_group_name_H-M   'P 1'
#
loop_
_entity.id
_entity.type
_entity.pdbx_description
1 polymer ?
#
loop_
_entity_poly.entity_id
_entity_poly.type
_entity_poly.pdbx_seq_one_letter_code
_entity_poly.pdbx_strand_id
1 'polypeptide(L)'
;MKNRKTTLILLFIACVWICMPVTANMRQDSVFIQQDTVRKVNMLAEYPKKQQEPGPFSLIFKRQNKFLSYLDRLVTGNVDRTFEKKLDVSYIVMPSYTREGSFGIGGGATGLYRLDKTDSIMSPSDVTLIGNATINGVFSLTANGNNLFPGRKLRLSYKTELTYSPLNFWGISSDACAENATITYTRLQLKSNFDLVYRIKGPFYVGTNLDILYSKVLKMGDWSYLEGQRTHYYFTGLGLTFQYDTRDFIPQPHSGMNLVLKGSVRPQFMGSFDRTLFYASMTYNAYFPVWKGGLVALDAYASYNSEESPWPLRESLGSGGVRMRGYYGGRYIDNNMVSAQMELRQHIFDRIGCAVWAGGGGVFSSYGNLRWKNILPNYGIGLRIEIKHNVNARIDYGFGKGTGGFVFAIGEAF
;
A
#
# COMPACT_ATOMS: atom_id res chain seq x y z
N MET A 1 -0.88 19.04 -35.09
CA MET A 1 -0.82 18.80 -33.66
C MET A 1 -2.08 18.17 -33.02
N LYS A 2 -3.11 17.85 -33.77
CA LYS A 2 -4.42 17.36 -33.25
C LYS A 2 -4.51 15.85 -33.01
N ASN A 3 -3.59 15.03 -33.54
CA ASN A 3 -3.71 13.56 -33.53
C ASN A 3 -2.99 12.82 -32.36
N ARG A 4 -2.15 13.50 -31.54
CA ARG A 4 -1.42 12.82 -30.45
C ARG A 4 -2.25 12.58 -29.19
N LYS A 5 -3.25 13.43 -28.91
CA LYS A 5 -4.12 13.25 -27.72
C LYS A 5 -5.08 12.06 -27.90
N THR A 6 -5.54 11.85 -29.12
CA THR A 6 -6.44 10.72 -29.47
C THR A 6 -5.70 9.37 -29.41
N THR A 7 -4.41 9.34 -29.78
CA THR A 7 -3.60 8.12 -29.76
C THR A 7 -3.29 7.66 -28.32
N LEU A 8 -3.10 8.60 -27.38
CA LEU A 8 -2.87 8.24 -25.97
C LEU A 8 -4.14 7.69 -25.30
N ILE A 9 -5.29 8.26 -25.61
CA ILE A 9 -6.59 7.77 -25.13
C ILE A 9 -6.89 6.38 -25.71
N LEU A 10 -6.56 6.15 -26.98
CA LEU A 10 -6.70 4.84 -27.62
C LEU A 10 -5.72 3.80 -27.08
N LEU A 11 -4.48 4.18 -26.74
CA LEU A 11 -3.52 3.30 -26.05
C LEU A 11 -3.99 2.96 -24.63
N PHE A 12 -4.58 3.92 -23.93
CA PHE A 12 -5.15 3.70 -22.59
C PHE A 12 -6.36 2.74 -22.66
N ILE A 13 -7.24 2.92 -23.63
CA ILE A 13 -8.38 2.03 -23.91
C ILE A 13 -7.89 0.65 -24.38
N ALA A 14 -6.85 0.57 -25.20
CA ALA A 14 -6.28 -0.68 -25.67
C ALA A 14 -5.60 -1.48 -24.54
N CYS A 15 -4.91 -0.82 -23.60
CA CYS A 15 -4.38 -1.49 -22.40
C CYS A 15 -5.49 -2.06 -21.50
N VAL A 16 -6.63 -1.37 -21.39
CA VAL A 16 -7.80 -1.87 -20.65
C VAL A 16 -8.43 -3.07 -21.40
N TRP A 17 -8.44 -3.06 -22.73
CA TRP A 17 -8.98 -4.15 -23.56
C TRP A 17 -8.08 -5.40 -23.61
N ILE A 18 -6.77 -5.24 -23.59
CA ILE A 18 -5.81 -6.36 -23.55
C ILE A 18 -5.80 -7.04 -22.18
N CYS A 19 -6.20 -6.33 -21.12
CA CYS A 19 -6.30 -6.88 -19.75
C CYS A 19 -7.67 -7.48 -19.42
N MET A 20 -8.63 -7.54 -20.35
CA MET A 20 -9.88 -8.30 -20.14
C MET A 20 -9.71 -9.72 -20.69
N PRO A 21 -9.41 -10.73 -19.87
CA PRO A 21 -9.51 -12.10 -20.34
C PRO A 21 -10.99 -12.45 -20.46
N VAL A 22 -11.40 -12.65 -21.71
CA VAL A 22 -12.44 -13.55 -22.19
C VAL A 22 -13.47 -13.97 -21.13
N THR A 23 -14.63 -13.35 -21.17
CA THR A 23 -15.88 -13.87 -20.60
C THR A 23 -16.39 -15.06 -21.41
N ALA A 24 -15.68 -16.17 -21.37
CA ALA A 24 -16.16 -17.46 -21.88
C ALA A 24 -16.15 -18.44 -20.72
N ASN A 25 -17.34 -18.81 -20.25
CA ASN A 25 -17.73 -19.83 -19.28
C ASN A 25 -18.27 -19.35 -17.91
N MET A 26 -19.24 -18.44 -17.94
CA MET A 26 -20.02 -18.13 -16.72
C MET A 26 -21.06 -19.22 -16.34
N ARG A 27 -21.10 -20.38 -16.98
CA ARG A 27 -22.06 -21.45 -16.60
C ARG A 27 -21.50 -22.61 -15.79
N GLN A 28 -20.17 -22.70 -15.64
CA GLN A 28 -19.55 -23.72 -14.79
C GLN A 28 -19.09 -23.21 -13.41
N ASP A 29 -19.02 -21.92 -13.21
CA ASP A 29 -18.44 -21.33 -11.98
C ASP A 29 -19.36 -21.42 -10.76
N SER A 30 -20.68 -21.54 -10.93
CA SER A 30 -21.60 -21.67 -9.80
C SER A 30 -21.45 -23.01 -9.05
N VAL A 31 -21.10 -24.06 -9.73
CA VAL A 31 -20.86 -25.40 -9.13
C VAL A 31 -19.48 -25.45 -8.49
N PHE A 32 -18.47 -24.82 -9.10
CA PHE A 32 -17.11 -24.77 -8.55
C PHE A 32 -17.02 -23.91 -7.28
N ILE A 33 -17.72 -22.76 -7.24
CA ILE A 33 -17.80 -21.90 -6.06
C ILE A 33 -18.48 -22.63 -4.91
N GLN A 34 -19.49 -23.44 -5.19
CA GLN A 34 -20.19 -24.23 -4.16
C GLN A 34 -19.32 -25.37 -3.62
N GLN A 35 -18.54 -26.04 -4.47
CA GLN A 35 -17.59 -27.09 -4.05
C GLN A 35 -16.39 -26.53 -3.27
N ASP A 36 -15.84 -25.39 -3.69
CA ASP A 36 -14.77 -24.73 -2.96
C ASP A 36 -15.24 -24.16 -1.60
N THR A 37 -16.48 -23.70 -1.50
CA THR A 37 -17.06 -23.23 -0.25
C THR A 37 -17.26 -24.40 0.72
N VAL A 38 -17.75 -25.52 0.26
CA VAL A 38 -17.90 -26.76 1.06
C VAL A 38 -16.53 -27.31 1.47
N ARG A 39 -15.54 -27.27 0.59
CA ARG A 39 -14.18 -27.69 0.90
C ARG A 39 -13.48 -26.78 1.92
N LYS A 40 -13.70 -25.44 1.86
CA LYS A 40 -13.20 -24.49 2.85
C LYS A 40 -13.91 -24.65 4.21
N VAL A 41 -15.21 -24.89 4.23
CA VAL A 41 -15.95 -25.15 5.48
C VAL A 41 -15.48 -26.46 6.12
N ASN A 42 -15.24 -27.51 5.35
CA ASN A 42 -14.69 -28.76 5.87
C ASN A 42 -13.22 -28.62 6.33
N MET A 43 -12.39 -27.81 5.65
CA MET A 43 -11.03 -27.50 6.12
C MET A 43 -11.02 -26.69 7.43
N LEU A 44 -11.99 -25.83 7.66
CA LEU A 44 -12.12 -25.09 8.94
C LEU A 44 -12.64 -25.97 10.07
N ALA A 45 -13.42 -27.03 9.76
CA ALA A 45 -13.91 -27.99 10.74
C ALA A 45 -12.90 -29.08 11.12
N GLU A 46 -11.88 -29.32 10.27
CA GLU A 46 -10.88 -30.37 10.46
C GLU A 46 -9.55 -29.88 11.03
N TYR A 47 -9.45 -28.65 11.55
CA TYR A 47 -8.27 -28.29 12.33
C TYR A 47 -8.34 -28.94 13.71
N PRO A 48 -7.69 -30.10 13.94
CA PRO A 48 -7.56 -30.65 15.28
C PRO A 48 -6.84 -29.60 16.14
N LYS A 49 -7.24 -29.47 17.41
CA LYS A 49 -6.49 -28.74 18.42
C LYS A 49 -5.07 -29.34 18.45
N LYS A 50 -4.17 -28.89 17.59
CA LYS A 50 -2.77 -29.29 17.62
C LYS A 50 -2.24 -28.91 18.99
N GLN A 51 -1.73 -29.90 19.72
CA GLN A 51 -0.85 -29.65 20.85
C GLN A 51 0.18 -28.60 20.44
N GLN A 52 0.48 -27.67 21.33
CA GLN A 52 1.45 -26.62 21.11
C GLN A 52 2.80 -27.26 20.75
N GLU A 53 3.04 -27.41 19.45
CA GLU A 53 4.40 -27.74 19.00
C GLU A 53 5.33 -26.56 19.35
N PRO A 54 6.56 -26.83 19.74
CA PRO A 54 7.54 -25.77 20.04
C PRO A 54 7.68 -24.86 18.80
N GLY A 55 7.63 -23.55 19.00
CA GLY A 55 7.70 -22.58 17.94
C GLY A 55 9.06 -22.59 17.23
N PRO A 56 9.14 -22.06 16.02
CA PRO A 56 10.33 -22.15 15.16
C PRO A 56 11.58 -21.56 15.79
N PHE A 57 11.45 -20.56 16.65
CA PHE A 57 12.60 -19.97 17.35
C PHE A 57 13.15 -20.85 18.46
N SER A 58 12.30 -21.60 19.16
CA SER A 58 12.73 -22.58 20.17
C SER A 58 13.38 -23.81 19.54
N LEU A 59 13.07 -24.15 18.29
CA LEU A 59 13.71 -25.20 17.52
C LEU A 59 15.10 -24.81 17.01
N ILE A 60 15.29 -23.54 16.63
CA ILE A 60 16.56 -23.01 16.13
C ILE A 60 17.55 -22.74 17.27
N PHE A 61 17.05 -22.23 18.39
CA PHE A 61 17.88 -21.91 19.55
C PHE A 61 17.57 -22.88 20.69
N LYS A 62 18.40 -23.88 20.90
CA LYS A 62 18.27 -24.90 21.96
C LYS A 62 18.19 -24.36 23.40
N ARG A 63 18.19 -23.07 23.61
CA ARG A 63 18.13 -22.39 24.90
C ARG A 63 16.82 -21.63 25.04
N GLN A 64 15.92 -22.10 25.90
CA GLN A 64 14.70 -21.37 26.26
C GLN A 64 15.05 -20.06 26.98
N ASN A 65 14.91 -18.95 26.26
CA ASN A 65 15.01 -17.61 26.82
C ASN A 65 13.58 -16.99 26.83
N LYS A 66 13.24 -16.22 27.85
CA LYS A 66 11.93 -15.53 27.97
C LYS A 66 11.59 -14.71 26.72
N PHE A 67 12.61 -14.14 26.08
CA PHE A 67 12.45 -13.40 24.83
C PHE A 67 12.09 -14.33 23.66
N LEU A 68 12.73 -15.48 23.52
CA LEU A 68 12.42 -16.46 22.47
C LEU A 68 11.03 -17.07 22.67
N SER A 69 10.64 -17.37 23.91
CA SER A 69 9.29 -17.85 24.22
C SER A 69 8.21 -16.77 24.01
N TYR A 70 8.56 -15.50 24.12
CA TYR A 70 7.70 -14.37 23.74
C TYR A 70 7.55 -14.29 22.22
N LEU A 71 8.65 -14.39 21.45
CA LEU A 71 8.62 -14.45 19.98
C LEU A 71 7.85 -15.69 19.50
N ASP A 72 8.05 -16.85 20.12
CA ASP A 72 7.28 -18.07 19.81
C ASP A 72 5.78 -17.88 20.06
N ARG A 73 5.38 -17.21 21.15
CA ARG A 73 3.98 -16.87 21.41
C ARG A 73 3.39 -15.90 20.38
N LEU A 74 4.18 -14.93 19.95
CA LEU A 74 3.78 -14.03 18.87
C LEU A 74 3.54 -14.80 17.55
N VAL A 75 4.39 -15.81 17.30
CA VAL A 75 4.36 -16.61 16.09
C VAL A 75 3.35 -17.77 16.17
N THR A 76 3.13 -18.39 17.33
CA THR A 76 2.18 -19.51 17.49
C THR A 76 0.72 -19.10 17.61
N GLY A 77 0.43 -17.82 17.80
CA GLY A 77 -0.94 -17.28 17.89
C GLY A 77 -1.72 -17.20 16.56
N ASN A 78 -1.45 -18.09 15.60
CA ASN A 78 -1.92 -18.01 14.21
C ASN A 78 -3.35 -18.53 13.95
N VAL A 79 -4.21 -18.52 14.94
CA VAL A 79 -5.61 -18.96 14.77
C VAL A 79 -6.49 -17.74 14.54
N ASP A 80 -7.36 -17.77 13.52
CA ASP A 80 -8.42 -16.77 13.36
C ASP A 80 -9.42 -16.90 14.52
N ARG A 81 -9.36 -15.97 15.46
CA ARG A 81 -10.26 -15.90 16.62
C ARG A 81 -11.33 -14.83 16.46
N THR A 82 -11.54 -14.31 15.25
CA THR A 82 -12.51 -13.22 15.02
C THR A 82 -13.95 -13.64 15.23
N PHE A 83 -14.23 -14.94 15.18
CA PHE A 83 -15.56 -15.50 15.54
C PHE A 83 -15.77 -15.56 17.06
N GLU A 84 -14.71 -15.81 17.82
CA GLU A 84 -14.76 -15.95 19.29
C GLU A 84 -14.65 -14.59 19.98
N LYS A 85 -13.66 -13.80 19.57
CA LYS A 85 -13.33 -12.50 20.17
C LYS A 85 -14.06 -11.35 19.47
N LYS A 86 -14.28 -10.24 20.20
CA LYS A 86 -14.75 -8.99 19.61
C LYS A 86 -13.65 -8.34 18.76
N LEU A 87 -12.40 -8.40 19.23
CA LEU A 87 -11.22 -7.89 18.56
C LEU A 87 -10.05 -8.84 18.84
N ASP A 88 -9.48 -9.40 17.80
CA ASP A 88 -8.33 -10.28 17.90
C ASP A 88 -7.07 -9.48 17.55
N VAL A 89 -6.34 -9.05 18.59
CA VAL A 89 -5.19 -8.14 18.47
C VAL A 89 -3.88 -8.89 18.46
N SER A 90 -2.99 -8.50 17.58
CA SER A 90 -1.60 -8.92 17.53
C SER A 90 -0.68 -7.70 17.63
N TYR A 91 0.41 -7.81 18.41
CA TYR A 91 1.39 -6.76 18.58
C TYR A 91 2.71 -7.19 17.98
N ILE A 92 3.42 -6.27 17.40
CA ILE A 92 4.78 -6.49 16.94
C ILE A 92 5.64 -5.28 17.27
N VAL A 93 6.85 -5.54 17.75
CA VAL A 93 7.91 -4.54 17.93
C VAL A 93 9.15 -5.10 17.27
N MET A 94 9.75 -4.31 16.41
CA MET A 94 10.92 -4.73 15.64
C MET A 94 11.88 -3.56 15.43
N PRO A 95 13.17 -3.82 15.24
CA PRO A 95 14.06 -2.84 14.66
C PRO A 95 13.49 -2.36 13.33
N SER A 96 13.57 -1.09 13.08
CA SER A 96 13.16 -0.50 11.80
C SER A 96 14.37 0.15 11.12
N TYR A 97 14.31 0.21 9.83
CA TYR A 97 15.25 0.99 9.03
C TYR A 97 14.47 1.62 7.91
N THR A 98 14.63 2.92 7.75
CA THR A 98 14.18 3.64 6.56
C THR A 98 15.36 4.40 5.99
N ARG A 99 15.39 4.58 4.70
CA ARG A 99 16.48 5.32 4.06
C ARG A 99 16.52 6.77 4.54
N GLU A 100 15.38 7.32 4.85
CA GLU A 100 15.17 8.68 5.35
C GLU A 100 15.57 8.81 6.83
N GLY A 101 15.16 7.88 7.64
CA GLY A 101 15.31 7.93 9.09
C GLY A 101 16.49 7.13 9.63
N SER A 102 17.14 6.31 8.80
CA SER A 102 18.18 5.36 9.23
C SER A 102 17.60 4.31 10.20
N PHE A 103 18.37 3.81 11.15
CA PHE A 103 17.91 2.84 12.15
C PHE A 103 16.92 3.45 13.13
N GLY A 104 16.00 2.63 13.61
CA GLY A 104 14.99 3.01 14.58
C GLY A 104 14.32 1.83 15.23
N ILE A 105 13.25 2.11 15.95
CA ILE A 105 12.35 1.13 16.51
C ILE A 105 10.97 1.39 15.91
N GLY A 106 10.41 0.37 15.31
CA GLY A 106 9.04 0.33 14.84
C GLY A 106 8.21 -0.63 15.68
N GLY A 107 6.96 -0.28 15.87
CA GLY A 107 6.02 -1.15 16.53
C GLY A 107 4.62 -0.95 16.00
N GLY A 108 3.79 -1.97 16.12
CA GLY A 108 2.41 -1.88 15.67
C GLY A 108 1.51 -2.87 16.38
N ALA A 109 0.22 -2.56 16.31
CA ALA A 109 -0.87 -3.42 16.72
C ALA A 109 -1.83 -3.58 15.56
N THR A 110 -2.14 -4.81 15.18
CA THR A 110 -3.18 -5.13 14.20
C THR A 110 -4.31 -5.87 14.89
N GLY A 111 -5.51 -5.37 14.76
CA GLY A 111 -6.74 -5.99 15.24
C GLY A 111 -7.59 -6.49 14.08
N LEU A 112 -8.01 -7.74 14.14
CA LEU A 112 -9.01 -8.31 13.24
C LEU A 112 -10.34 -8.47 13.99
N TYR A 113 -11.45 -8.15 13.33
CA TYR A 113 -12.79 -8.28 13.93
C TYR A 113 -13.85 -8.48 12.87
N ARG A 114 -15.00 -9.02 13.27
CA ARG A 114 -16.16 -9.21 12.40
C ARG A 114 -17.32 -8.40 12.93
N LEU A 115 -17.87 -7.55 12.07
CA LEU A 115 -19.11 -6.83 12.37
C LEU A 115 -20.33 -7.75 12.25
N ASP A 116 -20.21 -8.79 11.43
CA ASP A 116 -21.20 -9.87 11.32
C ASP A 116 -20.49 -11.22 11.51
N LYS A 117 -20.79 -11.91 12.61
CA LYS A 117 -20.22 -13.23 12.92
C LYS A 117 -20.98 -14.38 12.26
N THR A 118 -22.13 -14.10 11.66
CA THR A 118 -22.94 -15.12 10.97
C THR A 118 -22.46 -15.36 9.55
N ASP A 119 -21.78 -14.37 8.94
CA ASP A 119 -21.20 -14.47 7.61
C ASP A 119 -19.75 -15.04 7.67
N SER A 120 -19.63 -16.37 7.50
CA SER A 120 -18.34 -17.07 7.50
C SER A 120 -17.50 -16.83 6.25
N ILE A 121 -18.11 -16.37 5.16
CA ILE A 121 -17.44 -16.16 3.87
C ILE A 121 -16.82 -14.75 3.79
N MET A 122 -17.34 -13.79 4.57
CA MET A 122 -16.82 -12.43 4.58
C MET A 122 -15.43 -12.38 5.24
N SER A 123 -14.49 -11.70 4.62
CA SER A 123 -13.20 -11.40 5.25
C SER A 123 -13.42 -10.61 6.54
N PRO A 124 -12.59 -10.77 7.56
CA PRO A 124 -12.66 -9.92 8.74
C PRO A 124 -12.34 -8.47 8.37
N SER A 125 -12.89 -7.54 9.11
CA SER A 125 -12.45 -6.15 9.16
C SER A 125 -11.11 -6.08 9.87
N ASP A 126 -10.28 -5.09 9.51
CA ASP A 126 -8.99 -4.88 10.12
C ASP A 126 -8.81 -3.43 10.60
N VAL A 127 -8.01 -3.27 11.63
CA VAL A 127 -7.47 -2.00 12.08
C VAL A 127 -6.01 -2.19 12.46
N THR A 128 -5.15 -1.33 11.94
CA THR A 128 -3.71 -1.40 12.21
C THR A 128 -3.22 -0.03 12.65
N LEU A 129 -2.49 0.00 13.77
CA LEU A 129 -1.78 1.16 14.26
C LEU A 129 -0.28 0.86 14.24
N ILE A 130 0.50 1.70 13.56
CA ILE A 130 1.94 1.53 13.42
C ILE A 130 2.62 2.83 13.84
N GLY A 131 3.58 2.70 14.77
CA GLY A 131 4.47 3.79 15.16
C GLY A 131 5.91 3.47 14.77
N ASN A 132 6.67 4.48 14.40
CA ASN A 132 8.09 4.38 14.12
C ASN A 132 8.82 5.60 14.63
N ALA A 133 9.98 5.39 15.29
CA ALA A 133 10.88 6.44 15.70
C ALA A 133 12.31 6.05 15.35
N THR A 134 13.08 6.96 14.75
CA THR A 134 14.42 6.70 14.23
C THR A 134 15.47 7.60 14.87
N ILE A 135 16.73 7.18 14.81
CA ILE A 135 17.86 7.94 15.36
C ILE A 135 18.08 9.28 14.69
N ASN A 136 17.67 9.43 13.42
CA ASN A 136 17.72 10.71 12.71
C ASN A 136 16.53 11.63 13.03
N GLY A 137 15.70 11.27 14.03
CA GLY A 137 14.59 12.09 14.51
C GLY A 137 13.33 12.01 13.65
N VAL A 138 13.23 11.05 12.73
CA VAL A 138 11.96 10.77 12.04
C VAL A 138 11.02 10.08 13.01
N PHE A 139 9.81 10.62 13.13
CA PHE A 139 8.71 10.04 13.87
C PHE A 139 7.52 9.88 12.94
N SER A 140 6.88 8.72 12.96
CA SER A 140 5.64 8.48 12.21
C SER A 140 4.64 7.69 13.02
N LEU A 141 3.37 8.02 12.87
CA LEU A 141 2.24 7.29 13.43
C LEU A 141 1.22 7.10 12.32
N THR A 142 0.92 5.86 12.00
CA THR A 142 -0.05 5.48 10.95
C THR A 142 -1.17 4.66 11.55
N ALA A 143 -2.40 5.05 11.29
CA ALA A 143 -3.61 4.27 11.56
C ALA A 143 -4.28 3.95 10.22
N ASN A 144 -4.51 2.68 9.93
CA ASN A 144 -5.21 2.26 8.73
C ASN A 144 -6.12 1.07 9.00
N GLY A 145 -7.11 0.86 8.17
CA GLY A 145 -7.98 -0.28 8.28
C GLY A 145 -9.07 -0.32 7.22
N ASN A 146 -9.76 -1.45 7.22
CA ASN A 146 -10.89 -1.72 6.36
C ASN A 146 -12.06 -2.26 7.20
N ASN A 147 -13.17 -1.53 7.20
CA ASN A 147 -14.40 -1.95 7.84
C ASN A 147 -15.33 -2.55 6.79
N LEU A 148 -15.62 -3.82 6.92
CA LEU A 148 -16.54 -4.56 6.07
C LEU A 148 -17.87 -4.68 6.83
N PHE A 149 -18.90 -3.99 6.34
CA PHE A 149 -20.21 -3.98 6.98
C PHE A 149 -21.06 -5.21 6.62
N PRO A 150 -22.04 -5.58 7.46
CA PRO A 150 -22.93 -6.69 7.21
C PRO A 150 -23.57 -6.66 5.82
N GLY A 151 -23.79 -7.84 5.22
CA GLY A 151 -24.33 -7.97 3.88
C GLY A 151 -23.33 -7.64 2.76
N ARG A 152 -22.06 -7.36 3.09
CA ARG A 152 -20.96 -7.13 2.15
C ARG A 152 -21.19 -5.99 1.16
N LYS A 153 -22.16 -5.11 1.44
CA LYS A 153 -22.53 -4.02 0.52
C LYS A 153 -21.71 -2.77 0.74
N LEU A 154 -21.45 -2.41 1.99
CA LEU A 154 -20.72 -1.21 2.36
C LEU A 154 -19.32 -1.57 2.86
N ARG A 155 -18.33 -0.79 2.44
CA ARG A 155 -16.93 -0.91 2.85
C ARG A 155 -16.37 0.48 3.11
N LEU A 156 -15.74 0.67 4.27
CA LEU A 156 -14.99 1.87 4.62
C LEU A 156 -13.51 1.50 4.74
N SER A 157 -12.67 2.06 3.88
CA SER A 157 -11.22 1.98 3.99
C SER A 157 -10.68 3.34 4.44
N TYR A 158 -9.71 3.34 5.34
CA TYR A 158 -9.09 4.58 5.82
C TYR A 158 -7.60 4.41 6.07
N LYS A 159 -6.88 5.51 5.88
CA LYS A 159 -5.47 5.65 6.26
C LYS A 159 -5.22 7.06 6.75
N THR A 160 -4.74 7.19 7.98
CA THR A 160 -4.28 8.44 8.56
C THR A 160 -2.82 8.30 8.96
N GLU A 161 -1.99 9.23 8.56
CA GLU A 161 -0.56 9.22 8.79
C GLU A 161 -0.10 10.59 9.30
N LEU A 162 0.49 10.60 10.49
CA LEU A 162 1.16 11.76 11.07
C LEU A 162 2.66 11.52 11.02
N THR A 163 3.39 12.43 10.38
CA THR A 163 4.85 12.35 10.24
C THR A 163 5.52 13.64 10.67
N TYR A 164 6.56 13.49 11.50
CA TYR A 164 7.57 14.50 11.74
C TYR A 164 8.87 13.97 11.16
N SER A 165 9.42 14.64 10.14
CA SER A 165 10.49 14.08 9.35
C SER A 165 11.56 15.12 9.01
N PRO A 166 12.75 15.05 9.66
CA PRO A 166 13.95 15.66 9.12
C PRO A 166 14.40 14.84 7.90
N LEU A 167 14.39 15.43 6.72
CA LEU A 167 14.60 14.75 5.45
C LEU A 167 15.61 15.51 4.59
N ASN A 168 16.23 14.80 3.68
CA ASN A 168 16.91 15.40 2.55
C ASN A 168 15.90 15.91 1.52
N PHE A 169 16.24 17.02 0.88
CA PHE A 169 15.40 17.69 -0.09
C PHE A 169 16.19 18.21 -1.27
N TRP A 170 15.63 18.15 -2.46
CA TRP A 170 16.29 18.55 -3.71
C TRP A 170 15.46 19.56 -4.51
N GLY A 171 14.22 19.81 -4.13
CA GLY A 171 13.31 20.69 -4.84
C GLY A 171 11.90 20.11 -4.98
N ILE A 172 11.06 20.80 -5.71
CA ILE A 172 9.64 20.48 -5.83
C ILE A 172 9.23 20.01 -7.24
N SER A 173 10.18 19.90 -8.16
CA SER A 173 9.95 19.40 -9.52
C SER A 173 11.04 18.41 -9.93
N SER A 174 10.78 17.60 -10.95
CA SER A 174 11.77 16.65 -11.48
C SER A 174 13.06 17.34 -11.94
N ASP A 175 12.96 18.50 -12.55
CA ASP A 175 14.08 19.28 -13.04
C ASP A 175 14.89 19.86 -11.86
N ALA A 176 14.22 20.52 -10.91
CA ALA A 176 14.88 21.01 -9.69
C ALA A 176 15.54 19.86 -8.90
N CYS A 177 14.89 18.71 -8.79
CA CYS A 177 15.47 17.54 -8.14
C CYS A 177 16.70 16.98 -8.88
N ALA A 178 16.83 17.18 -10.19
CA ALA A 178 17.99 16.73 -10.96
C ALA A 178 19.20 17.67 -10.79
N GLU A 179 18.97 18.98 -10.70
CA GLU A 179 19.99 20.03 -10.74
C GLU A 179 20.49 20.45 -9.36
N ASN A 180 19.59 20.47 -8.37
CA ASN A 180 19.90 21.03 -7.06
C ASN A 180 20.77 20.10 -6.20
N ALA A 181 21.63 20.72 -5.40
CA ALA A 181 22.36 20.04 -4.32
C ALA A 181 21.39 19.58 -3.23
N THR A 182 21.83 18.65 -2.42
CA THR A 182 21.04 18.13 -1.30
C THR A 182 21.04 19.15 -0.17
N ILE A 183 19.87 19.55 0.31
CA ILE A 183 19.67 20.27 1.56
C ILE A 183 18.86 19.44 2.55
N THR A 184 18.82 19.86 3.80
CA THR A 184 17.95 19.25 4.82
C THR A 184 16.75 20.14 5.09
N TYR A 185 15.58 19.53 5.28
CA TYR A 185 14.40 20.22 5.77
C TYR A 185 13.66 19.35 6.79
N THR A 186 12.92 19.98 7.69
CA THR A 186 12.07 19.28 8.65
C THR A 186 10.62 19.59 8.34
N ARG A 187 9.81 18.55 8.14
CA ARG A 187 8.40 18.66 7.80
C ARG A 187 7.52 17.97 8.85
N LEU A 188 6.45 18.65 9.25
CA LEU A 188 5.30 18.04 9.93
C LEU A 188 4.19 17.85 8.91
N GLN A 189 3.66 16.65 8.80
CA GLN A 189 2.59 16.33 7.85
C GLN A 189 1.54 15.43 8.51
N LEU A 190 0.28 15.77 8.32
CA LEU A 190 -0.88 14.90 8.57
C LEU A 190 -1.55 14.63 7.23
N LYS A 191 -1.69 13.37 6.88
CA LYS A 191 -2.39 12.92 5.67
C LYS A 191 -3.44 11.91 6.06
N SER A 192 -4.70 12.17 5.69
CA SER A 192 -5.82 11.25 5.94
C SER A 192 -6.60 11.00 4.66
N ASN A 193 -6.89 9.76 4.39
CA ASN A 193 -7.68 9.32 3.26
C ASN A 193 -8.78 8.39 3.77
N PHE A 194 -10.01 8.63 3.34
CA PHE A 194 -11.18 7.82 3.65
C PHE A 194 -11.89 7.47 2.35
N ASP A 195 -12.22 6.20 2.15
CA ASP A 195 -12.97 5.70 1.01
C ASP A 195 -14.18 4.93 1.52
N LEU A 196 -15.37 5.42 1.26
CA LEU A 196 -16.63 4.76 1.56
C LEU A 196 -17.25 4.28 0.25
N VAL A 197 -17.27 2.98 0.02
CA VAL A 197 -17.78 2.39 -1.22
C VAL A 197 -18.92 1.43 -0.95
N TYR A 198 -19.93 1.48 -1.84
CA TYR A 198 -21.10 0.61 -1.81
C TYR A 198 -21.07 -0.32 -3.01
N ARG A 199 -21.34 -1.62 -2.77
CA ARG A 199 -21.43 -2.64 -3.81
C ARG A 199 -22.72 -2.51 -4.59
N ILE A 200 -22.62 -2.23 -5.88
CA ILE A 200 -23.77 -2.13 -6.79
C ILE A 200 -24.20 -3.53 -7.22
N LYS A 201 -23.28 -4.28 -7.84
CA LYS A 201 -23.55 -5.63 -8.36
C LYS A 201 -22.22 -6.40 -8.52
N GLY A 202 -22.22 -7.68 -8.09
CA GLY A 202 -21.03 -8.52 -8.23
C GLY A 202 -19.79 -7.87 -7.61
N PRO A 203 -18.69 -7.74 -8.33
CA PRO A 203 -17.44 -7.15 -7.87
C PRO A 203 -17.38 -5.62 -7.99
N PHE A 204 -18.43 -4.95 -8.44
CA PHE A 204 -18.44 -3.51 -8.70
C PHE A 204 -18.88 -2.71 -7.49
N TYR A 205 -18.06 -1.74 -7.10
CA TYR A 205 -18.32 -0.79 -6.01
C TYR A 205 -18.20 0.63 -6.54
N VAL A 206 -19.05 1.52 -6.05
CA VAL A 206 -18.98 2.97 -6.26
C VAL A 206 -19.16 3.67 -4.93
N GLY A 207 -18.49 4.77 -4.75
CA GLY A 207 -18.59 5.51 -3.51
C GLY A 207 -17.89 6.85 -3.55
N THR A 208 -17.61 7.37 -2.37
CA THR A 208 -16.98 8.66 -2.17
C THR A 208 -15.63 8.54 -1.50
N ASN A 209 -14.74 9.48 -1.77
CA ASN A 209 -13.49 9.62 -1.04
C ASN A 209 -13.39 11.01 -0.40
N LEU A 210 -12.68 11.05 0.73
CA LEU A 210 -12.32 12.25 1.46
C LEU A 210 -10.82 12.22 1.71
N ASP A 211 -10.12 13.24 1.22
CA ASP A 211 -8.69 13.44 1.42
C ASP A 211 -8.47 14.68 2.29
N ILE A 212 -7.66 14.55 3.33
CA ILE A 212 -7.25 15.67 4.18
C ILE A 212 -5.73 15.69 4.22
N LEU A 213 -5.14 16.84 3.93
CA LEU A 213 -3.72 17.05 4.01
C LEU A 213 -3.43 18.33 4.80
N TYR A 214 -2.57 18.21 5.81
CA TYR A 214 -1.88 19.33 6.44
C TYR A 214 -0.38 19.10 6.30
N SER A 215 0.36 20.10 5.85
CA SER A 215 1.81 20.03 5.70
C SER A 215 2.45 21.36 6.06
N LYS A 216 3.48 21.31 6.93
CA LYS A 216 4.22 22.48 7.36
C LYS A 216 5.72 22.19 7.36
N VAL A 217 6.50 23.02 6.70
CA VAL A 217 7.97 23.04 6.83
C VAL A 217 8.31 23.82 8.09
N LEU A 218 9.05 23.18 9.00
CA LEU A 218 9.44 23.74 10.29
C LEU A 218 10.84 24.35 10.23
N LYS A 219 11.74 23.68 9.50
CA LYS A 219 13.14 24.11 9.28
C LYS A 219 13.54 23.76 7.86
N MET A 220 14.38 24.57 7.25
CA MET A 220 14.90 24.34 5.91
C MET A 220 16.27 24.99 5.76
N GLY A 221 17.20 24.30 5.09
CA GLY A 221 18.54 24.83 4.87
C GLY A 221 18.57 25.99 3.88
N ASP A 222 17.71 25.97 2.87
CA ASP A 222 17.54 27.06 1.89
C ASP A 222 16.07 27.13 1.42
N TRP A 223 15.43 28.23 1.71
CA TRP A 223 14.01 28.45 1.37
C TRP A 223 13.75 28.66 -0.13
N SER A 224 14.79 28.99 -0.92
CA SER A 224 14.67 29.15 -2.37
C SER A 224 14.21 27.86 -3.07
N TYR A 225 14.47 26.69 -2.47
CA TYR A 225 14.06 25.39 -2.97
C TYR A 225 12.54 25.17 -3.01
N LEU A 226 11.77 26.03 -2.34
CA LEU A 226 10.30 26.04 -2.46
C LEU A 226 9.78 26.87 -3.64
N GLU A 227 10.69 27.51 -4.43
CA GLU A 227 10.32 28.29 -5.61
C GLU A 227 9.23 29.34 -5.34
N GLY A 228 9.31 30.03 -4.19
CA GLY A 228 8.31 31.01 -3.75
C GLY A 228 7.00 30.44 -3.21
N GLN A 229 6.83 29.14 -3.14
CA GLN A 229 5.62 28.54 -2.57
C GLN A 229 5.60 28.68 -1.04
N ARG A 230 4.41 28.58 -0.46
CA ARG A 230 4.20 28.71 0.99
C ARG A 230 4.85 27.56 1.76
N THR A 231 5.23 27.85 3.01
CA THR A 231 5.82 26.86 3.93
C THR A 231 4.78 25.94 4.59
N HIS A 232 3.50 26.32 4.56
CA HIS A 232 2.43 25.52 5.12
C HIS A 232 1.21 25.52 4.21
N TYR A 233 0.55 24.37 4.16
CA TYR A 233 -0.67 24.14 3.42
C TYR A 233 -1.61 23.21 4.18
N TYR A 234 -2.89 23.41 3.99
CA TYR A 234 -3.94 22.45 4.30
C TYR A 234 -4.89 22.33 3.11
N PHE A 235 -5.40 21.14 2.90
CA PHE A 235 -6.33 20.83 1.82
C PHE A 235 -7.34 19.81 2.28
N THR A 236 -8.58 19.97 1.83
CA THR A 236 -9.60 18.93 1.92
C THR A 236 -10.12 18.67 0.52
N GLY A 237 -10.07 17.42 0.10
CA GLY A 237 -10.56 16.93 -1.17
C GLY A 237 -11.77 16.03 -0.98
N LEU A 238 -12.76 16.18 -1.82
CA LEU A 238 -13.94 15.34 -1.90
C LEU A 238 -14.04 14.75 -3.30
N GLY A 239 -14.42 13.49 -3.40
CA GLY A 239 -14.47 12.86 -4.71
C GLY A 239 -15.26 11.59 -4.79
N LEU A 240 -15.10 10.92 -5.93
CA LEU A 240 -15.73 9.65 -6.23
C LEU A 240 -14.68 8.56 -6.35
N THR A 241 -15.04 7.36 -5.87
CA THR A 241 -14.24 6.14 -6.01
C THR A 241 -15.07 5.10 -6.76
N PHE A 242 -14.51 4.56 -7.81
CA PHE A 242 -14.99 3.36 -8.49
C PHE A 242 -14.01 2.23 -8.20
N GLN A 243 -14.52 1.05 -7.78
CA GLN A 243 -13.69 -0.11 -7.51
C GLN A 243 -14.29 -1.36 -8.14
N TYR A 244 -13.44 -2.16 -8.77
CA TYR A 244 -13.71 -3.51 -9.21
C TYR A 244 -12.81 -4.45 -8.43
N ASP A 245 -13.37 -5.31 -7.56
CA ASP A 245 -12.60 -6.13 -6.62
C ASP A 245 -13.10 -7.58 -6.63
N THR A 246 -12.26 -8.46 -7.14
CA THR A 246 -12.47 -9.92 -7.17
C THR A 246 -11.47 -10.68 -6.32
N ARG A 247 -10.70 -9.99 -5.46
CA ARG A 247 -9.71 -10.63 -4.60
C ARG A 247 -10.40 -11.60 -3.63
N ASP A 248 -9.76 -12.75 -3.44
CA ASP A 248 -10.21 -13.79 -2.51
C ASP A 248 -10.07 -13.34 -1.05
N PHE A 249 -8.97 -12.67 -0.71
CA PHE A 249 -8.71 -12.13 0.63
C PHE A 249 -8.03 -10.77 0.53
N ILE A 250 -8.58 -9.74 1.21
CA ILE A 250 -8.13 -8.35 1.02
C ILE A 250 -6.72 -8.10 1.58
N PRO A 251 -6.38 -8.51 2.82
CA PRO A 251 -5.06 -8.21 3.40
C PRO A 251 -3.89 -8.93 2.70
N GLN A 252 -4.13 -10.12 2.16
CA GLN A 252 -3.12 -10.94 1.47
C GLN A 252 -3.77 -11.73 0.35
N PRO A 253 -4.01 -11.12 -0.80
CA PRO A 253 -4.65 -11.79 -1.93
C PRO A 253 -3.79 -12.92 -2.51
N HIS A 254 -4.44 -14.03 -2.83
CA HIS A 254 -3.82 -15.15 -3.55
C HIS A 254 -4.37 -15.29 -4.97
N SER A 255 -5.53 -14.71 -5.24
CA SER A 255 -6.15 -14.71 -6.56
C SER A 255 -7.05 -13.50 -6.76
N GLY A 256 -7.40 -13.22 -8.01
CA GLY A 256 -8.29 -12.13 -8.38
C GLY A 256 -7.58 -10.83 -8.73
N MET A 257 -8.34 -9.76 -8.81
CA MET A 257 -7.83 -8.44 -9.15
C MET A 257 -8.58 -7.33 -8.41
N ASN A 258 -7.94 -6.18 -8.33
CA ASN A 258 -8.51 -4.97 -7.76
C ASN A 258 -8.14 -3.78 -8.66
N LEU A 259 -9.14 -3.14 -9.24
CA LEU A 259 -8.99 -1.88 -9.95
C LEU A 259 -9.70 -0.78 -9.15
N VAL A 260 -8.97 0.25 -8.79
CA VAL A 260 -9.49 1.42 -8.09
C VAL A 260 -9.24 2.66 -8.93
N LEU A 261 -10.31 3.35 -9.29
CA LEU A 261 -10.28 4.66 -9.94
C LEU A 261 -10.80 5.68 -8.96
N LYS A 262 -10.03 6.73 -8.71
CA LYS A 262 -10.41 7.85 -7.84
C LYS A 262 -10.35 9.14 -8.62
N GLY A 263 -11.32 10.00 -8.36
CA GLY A 263 -11.29 11.39 -8.79
C GLY A 263 -11.71 12.26 -7.62
N SER A 264 -10.96 13.32 -7.32
CA SER A 264 -11.31 14.26 -6.26
C SER A 264 -11.08 15.70 -6.69
N VAL A 265 -11.92 16.55 -6.13
CA VAL A 265 -11.85 18.01 -6.24
C VAL A 265 -11.42 18.54 -4.89
N ARG A 266 -10.47 19.44 -4.88
CA ARG A 266 -10.02 20.20 -3.70
C ARG A 266 -10.45 21.65 -3.90
N PRO A 267 -11.64 22.04 -3.39
CA PRO A 267 -12.18 23.38 -3.59
C PRO A 267 -11.31 24.43 -2.91
N GLN A 268 -11.18 25.58 -3.52
CA GLN A 268 -10.43 26.72 -2.97
C GLN A 268 -10.85 27.06 -1.52
N PHE A 269 -12.14 27.04 -1.23
CA PHE A 269 -12.68 27.40 0.08
C PHE A 269 -12.41 26.35 1.19
N MET A 270 -11.96 25.13 0.80
CA MET A 270 -11.59 24.04 1.71
C MET A 270 -10.07 23.86 1.83
N GLY A 271 -9.29 24.84 1.45
CA GLY A 271 -7.84 24.75 1.47
C GLY A 271 -7.14 26.10 1.57
N SER A 272 -5.82 26.06 1.66
CA SER A 272 -4.95 27.24 1.73
C SER A 272 -4.41 27.70 0.38
N PHE A 273 -5.04 27.31 -0.72
CA PHE A 273 -4.64 27.64 -2.08
C PHE A 273 -5.70 28.52 -2.76
N ASP A 274 -5.32 29.29 -3.76
CA ASP A 274 -6.11 30.34 -4.37
C ASP A 274 -7.00 29.86 -5.54
N ARG A 275 -6.99 28.57 -5.82
CA ARG A 275 -7.81 27.95 -6.88
C ARG A 275 -8.28 26.56 -6.50
N THR A 276 -9.29 26.06 -7.20
CA THR A 276 -9.76 24.69 -7.12
C THR A 276 -8.81 23.76 -7.88
N LEU A 277 -8.40 22.67 -7.22
CA LEU A 277 -7.50 21.67 -7.77
C LEU A 277 -8.23 20.36 -8.02
N PHE A 278 -7.78 19.62 -9.03
CA PHE A 278 -8.29 18.31 -9.40
C PHE A 278 -7.21 17.26 -9.21
N TYR A 279 -7.62 16.11 -8.73
CA TYR A 279 -6.78 14.92 -8.60
C TYR A 279 -7.51 13.71 -9.19
N ALA A 280 -6.78 12.85 -9.89
CA ALA A 280 -7.27 11.55 -10.30
C ALA A 280 -6.17 10.51 -10.12
N SER A 281 -6.56 9.27 -9.80
CA SER A 281 -5.63 8.16 -9.74
C SER A 281 -6.26 6.84 -10.17
N MET A 282 -5.41 5.97 -10.69
CA MET A 282 -5.74 4.59 -11.00
C MET A 282 -4.75 3.68 -10.28
N THR A 283 -5.26 2.69 -9.58
CA THR A 283 -4.49 1.57 -9.03
C THR A 283 -5.05 0.27 -9.59
N TYR A 284 -4.19 -0.56 -10.13
CA TYR A 284 -4.53 -1.89 -10.62
C TYR A 284 -3.62 -2.91 -9.96
N ASN A 285 -4.23 -3.92 -9.33
CA ASN A 285 -3.53 -5.05 -8.77
C ASN A 285 -4.14 -6.34 -9.31
N ALA A 286 -3.31 -7.33 -9.63
CA ALA A 286 -3.78 -8.65 -10.05
C ALA A 286 -2.90 -9.75 -9.48
N TYR A 287 -3.50 -10.91 -9.20
CA TYR A 287 -2.88 -11.98 -8.45
C TYR A 287 -3.16 -13.32 -9.15
N PHE A 288 -2.10 -14.01 -9.51
CA PHE A 288 -2.16 -15.26 -10.29
C PHE A 288 -1.39 -16.35 -9.56
N PRO A 289 -2.06 -17.35 -8.98
CA PRO A 289 -1.38 -18.53 -8.50
C PRO A 289 -0.79 -19.29 -9.69
N VAL A 290 0.52 -19.58 -9.66
CA VAL A 290 1.24 -20.18 -10.80
C VAL A 290 1.66 -21.62 -10.53
N TRP A 291 2.06 -21.95 -9.29
CA TRP A 291 2.36 -23.30 -8.83
C TRP A 291 2.13 -23.38 -7.31
N LYS A 292 2.36 -24.55 -6.72
CA LYS A 292 2.17 -24.75 -5.28
C LYS A 292 3.06 -23.79 -4.46
N GLY A 293 2.41 -22.88 -3.73
CA GLY A 293 3.06 -21.84 -2.93
C GLY A 293 3.64 -20.68 -3.72
N GLY A 294 3.51 -20.67 -5.07
CA GLY A 294 3.97 -19.62 -5.96
C GLY A 294 2.83 -18.73 -6.44
N LEU A 295 3.01 -17.40 -6.33
CA LEU A 295 2.07 -16.37 -6.72
C LEU A 295 2.78 -15.28 -7.51
N VAL A 296 2.25 -14.91 -8.67
CA VAL A 296 2.63 -13.69 -9.39
C VAL A 296 1.62 -12.60 -9.06
N ALA A 297 2.12 -11.49 -8.54
CA ALA A 297 1.34 -10.30 -8.25
C ALA A 297 1.78 -9.14 -9.15
N LEU A 298 0.83 -8.42 -9.72
CA LEU A 298 1.04 -7.23 -10.55
C LEU A 298 0.50 -6.01 -9.85
N ASP A 299 1.21 -4.89 -9.93
CA ASP A 299 0.76 -3.57 -9.49
C ASP A 299 1.05 -2.55 -10.56
N ALA A 300 0.05 -1.75 -10.93
CA ALA A 300 0.20 -0.61 -11.80
C ALA A 300 -0.51 0.60 -11.18
N TYR A 301 0.12 1.76 -11.29
CA TYR A 301 -0.37 3.01 -10.74
C TYR A 301 -0.16 4.16 -11.71
N ALA A 302 -1.15 5.03 -11.79
CA ALA A 302 -1.05 6.29 -12.48
C ALA A 302 -1.80 7.37 -11.68
N SER A 303 -1.27 8.57 -11.63
CA SER A 303 -1.91 9.71 -10.99
C SER A 303 -1.86 10.95 -11.86
N TYR A 304 -2.83 11.82 -11.65
CA TYR A 304 -2.95 13.12 -12.26
C TYR A 304 -3.26 14.16 -11.19
N ASN A 305 -2.46 15.20 -11.10
CA ASN A 305 -2.76 16.42 -10.37
C ASN A 305 -2.91 17.58 -11.37
N SER A 306 -3.75 18.56 -11.04
CA SER A 306 -3.84 19.81 -11.79
C SER A 306 -2.47 20.43 -11.99
N GLU A 307 -2.28 21.13 -13.09
CA GLU A 307 -1.06 21.90 -13.32
C GLU A 307 -0.82 22.88 -12.16
N GLU A 308 0.45 23.12 -11.84
CA GLU A 308 0.89 23.99 -10.74
C GLU A 308 0.35 23.59 -9.36
N SER A 309 0.07 22.30 -9.14
CA SER A 309 -0.31 21.85 -7.80
C SER A 309 0.77 22.21 -6.77
N PRO A 310 0.36 22.68 -5.58
CA PRO A 310 1.29 22.97 -4.49
C PRO A 310 2.18 21.78 -4.15
N TRP A 311 3.43 22.04 -3.74
CA TRP A 311 4.44 21.01 -3.52
C TRP A 311 3.99 19.85 -2.60
N PRO A 312 3.15 20.02 -1.54
CA PRO A 312 2.74 18.89 -0.70
C PRO A 312 1.76 17.92 -1.36
N LEU A 313 1.14 18.34 -2.47
CA LEU A 313 0.21 17.51 -3.26
C LEU A 313 0.89 16.75 -4.39
N ARG A 314 2.15 17.07 -4.68
CA ARG A 314 2.92 16.44 -5.75
C ARG A 314 3.27 15.01 -5.39
N GLU A 315 3.40 14.17 -6.40
CA GLU A 315 3.79 12.77 -6.27
C GLU A 315 5.29 12.64 -6.03
N SER A 316 5.68 11.61 -5.29
CA SER A 316 7.07 11.34 -4.94
C SER A 316 7.36 9.84 -5.08
N LEU A 317 8.44 9.50 -5.80
CA LEU A 317 8.90 8.12 -5.91
C LEU A 317 9.46 7.61 -4.58
N GLY A 318 9.27 6.32 -4.30
CA GLY A 318 9.82 5.65 -3.13
C GLY A 318 9.05 5.84 -1.83
N SER A 319 8.11 6.78 -1.79
CA SER A 319 7.31 7.04 -0.59
C SER A 319 6.41 5.86 -0.23
N GLY A 320 6.34 5.54 1.06
CA GLY A 320 5.42 4.54 1.60
C GLY A 320 5.82 3.07 1.40
N GLY A 321 6.98 2.77 0.78
CA GLY A 321 7.52 1.40 0.71
C GLY A 321 6.67 0.38 -0.06
N VAL A 322 5.74 0.83 -0.89
CA VAL A 322 4.88 0.01 -1.74
C VAL A 322 5.46 -0.09 -3.15
N ARG A 323 5.69 1.05 -3.77
CA ARG A 323 6.23 1.21 -5.12
C ARG A 323 7.61 1.84 -5.06
N MET A 324 8.46 1.54 -6.05
CA MET A 324 9.82 2.10 -6.14
C MET A 324 10.62 1.91 -4.85
N ARG A 325 10.54 0.72 -4.27
CA ARG A 325 11.22 0.34 -3.02
C ARG A 325 12.74 0.50 -3.16
N GLY A 326 13.39 1.11 -2.15
CA GLY A 326 14.83 1.41 -2.17
C GLY A 326 15.19 2.79 -2.73
N TYR A 327 14.25 3.52 -3.31
CA TYR A 327 14.42 4.94 -3.59
C TYR A 327 14.18 5.76 -2.33
N TYR A 328 14.93 6.86 -2.18
CA TYR A 328 14.69 7.83 -1.11
C TYR A 328 13.41 8.61 -1.39
N GLY A 329 12.48 8.61 -0.44
CA GLY A 329 11.23 9.37 -0.57
C GLY A 329 11.48 10.87 -0.69
N GLY A 330 11.05 11.48 -1.79
CA GLY A 330 11.30 12.89 -2.06
C GLY A 330 12.56 13.18 -2.91
N ARG A 331 13.31 12.15 -3.36
CA ARG A 331 14.42 12.37 -4.32
C ARG A 331 13.91 12.74 -5.71
N TYR A 332 12.75 12.25 -6.08
CA TYR A 332 12.10 12.52 -7.36
C TYR A 332 10.65 12.93 -7.07
N ILE A 333 10.35 14.20 -7.29
CA ILE A 333 9.03 14.82 -7.04
C ILE A 333 8.56 15.48 -8.31
N ASP A 334 7.29 15.32 -8.65
CA ASP A 334 6.61 16.09 -9.68
C ASP A 334 5.08 15.96 -9.56
N ASN A 335 4.33 16.63 -10.41
CA ASN A 335 2.87 16.65 -10.36
C ASN A 335 2.24 15.26 -10.47
N ASN A 336 2.73 14.45 -11.40
CA ASN A 336 2.10 13.18 -11.81
C ASN A 336 3.09 12.04 -11.64
N MET A 337 2.57 10.84 -11.49
CA MET A 337 3.36 9.61 -11.35
C MET A 337 2.77 8.49 -12.20
N VAL A 338 3.64 7.68 -12.78
CA VAL A 338 3.29 6.34 -13.28
C VAL A 338 4.27 5.33 -12.73
N SER A 339 3.79 4.14 -12.40
CA SER A 339 4.64 3.01 -12.01
C SER A 339 3.97 1.70 -12.33
N ALA A 340 4.79 0.69 -12.61
CA ALA A 340 4.34 -0.70 -12.73
C ALA A 340 5.39 -1.63 -12.16
N GLN A 341 4.96 -2.70 -11.50
CA GLN A 341 5.83 -3.72 -10.95
C GLN A 341 5.17 -5.09 -10.99
N MET A 342 5.97 -6.10 -11.10
CA MET A 342 5.60 -7.50 -10.97
C MET A 342 6.39 -8.12 -9.82
N GLU A 343 5.73 -8.87 -8.96
CA GLU A 343 6.32 -9.54 -7.81
C GLU A 343 5.97 -11.03 -7.85
N LEU A 344 6.99 -11.88 -7.81
CA LEU A 344 6.85 -13.31 -7.59
C LEU A 344 7.02 -13.58 -6.10
N ARG A 345 5.97 -14.09 -5.45
CA ARG A 345 5.96 -14.51 -4.06
C ARG A 345 6.01 -16.02 -4.00
N GLN A 346 6.89 -16.55 -3.15
CA GLN A 346 7.04 -17.99 -2.94
C GLN A 346 6.95 -18.31 -1.46
N HIS A 347 5.98 -19.11 -1.08
CA HIS A 347 5.95 -19.78 0.21
C HIS A 347 7.00 -20.90 0.20
N ILE A 348 7.91 -20.92 1.18
CA ILE A 348 9.02 -21.87 1.22
C ILE A 348 8.69 -23.02 2.19
N PHE A 349 8.50 -22.71 3.45
CA PHE A 349 8.11 -23.69 4.48
C PHE A 349 7.48 -22.97 5.69
N ASP A 350 6.56 -23.63 6.35
CA ASP A 350 5.87 -23.20 7.57
C ASP A 350 5.33 -21.76 7.45
N ARG A 351 6.06 -20.77 7.95
CA ARG A 351 5.68 -19.33 7.94
C ARG A 351 6.65 -18.48 7.14
N ILE A 352 7.60 -19.11 6.52
CA ILE A 352 8.66 -18.43 5.78
C ILE A 352 8.35 -18.46 4.29
N GLY A 353 8.41 -17.30 3.70
CA GLY A 353 8.32 -17.08 2.27
C GLY A 353 9.34 -16.07 1.80
N CYS A 354 9.48 -15.94 0.50
CA CYS A 354 10.30 -14.92 -0.13
C CYS A 354 9.54 -14.26 -1.28
N ALA A 355 10.04 -13.13 -1.70
CA ALA A 355 9.55 -12.41 -2.87
C ALA A 355 10.73 -11.87 -3.68
N VAL A 356 10.54 -11.82 -4.99
CA VAL A 356 11.40 -11.08 -5.91
C VAL A 356 10.53 -10.21 -6.79
N TRP A 357 10.97 -9.01 -7.11
CA TRP A 357 10.20 -8.12 -7.97
C TRP A 357 11.08 -7.37 -8.94
N ALA A 358 10.44 -6.94 -10.02
CA ALA A 358 11.00 -6.00 -10.99
C ALA A 358 9.89 -5.06 -11.48
N GLY A 359 10.28 -3.85 -11.82
CA GLY A 359 9.38 -2.83 -12.31
C GLY A 359 10.07 -1.52 -12.57
N GLY A 360 9.29 -0.47 -12.67
CA GLY A 360 9.79 0.88 -12.84
C GLY A 360 8.70 1.92 -12.66
N GLY A 361 9.11 3.17 -12.56
CA GLY A 361 8.20 4.30 -12.45
C GLY A 361 8.91 5.63 -12.65
N GLY A 362 8.11 6.66 -12.83
CA GLY A 362 8.60 8.02 -13.03
C GLY A 362 7.60 9.06 -12.58
N VAL A 363 8.10 10.23 -12.22
CA VAL A 363 7.31 11.43 -12.00
C VAL A 363 7.54 12.42 -13.12
N PHE A 364 6.53 13.24 -13.41
CA PHE A 364 6.59 14.19 -14.52
C PHE A 364 5.56 15.32 -14.32
N SER A 365 5.84 16.47 -14.91
CA SER A 365 5.01 17.67 -14.76
C SER A 365 3.66 17.56 -15.48
N SER A 366 3.61 16.99 -16.67
CA SER A 366 2.39 16.74 -17.44
C SER A 366 2.51 15.48 -18.30
N TYR A 367 1.39 14.86 -18.67
CA TYR A 367 1.39 13.65 -19.51
C TYR A 367 2.02 13.88 -20.90
N GLY A 368 2.08 15.12 -21.38
CA GLY A 368 2.83 15.48 -22.58
C GLY A 368 4.35 15.37 -22.42
N ASN A 369 4.84 15.44 -21.21
CA ASN A 369 6.27 15.37 -20.85
C ASN A 369 6.71 13.97 -20.40
N LEU A 370 5.80 13.02 -20.33
CA LEU A 370 6.15 11.62 -20.02
C LEU A 370 7.03 11.04 -21.14
N ARG A 371 8.26 10.64 -20.78
CA ARG A 371 9.23 10.03 -21.69
C ARG A 371 9.77 8.75 -21.07
N TRP A 372 9.92 7.72 -21.87
CA TRP A 372 10.49 6.44 -21.43
C TRP A 372 11.85 6.55 -20.77
N LYS A 373 12.69 7.50 -21.22
CA LYS A 373 14.01 7.75 -20.63
C LYS A 373 13.96 8.22 -19.17
N ASN A 374 12.82 8.72 -18.71
CA ASN A 374 12.60 9.20 -17.34
C ASN A 374 12.01 8.12 -16.43
N ILE A 375 11.70 6.94 -16.97
CA ILE A 375 11.26 5.80 -16.17
C ILE A 375 12.50 5.19 -15.49
N LEU A 376 12.47 5.18 -14.19
CA LEU A 376 13.52 4.63 -13.33
C LEU A 376 13.23 3.17 -13.04
N PRO A 377 14.25 2.26 -13.14
CA PRO A 377 14.06 0.84 -12.82
C PRO A 377 13.95 0.62 -11.31
N ASN A 378 13.19 -0.39 -10.90
CA ASN A 378 13.11 -0.86 -9.52
C ASN A 378 13.03 -2.39 -9.50
N TYR A 379 13.89 -3.03 -8.73
CA TYR A 379 13.90 -4.48 -8.53
C TYR A 379 14.42 -4.81 -7.14
N GLY A 380 14.19 -6.03 -6.69
CA GLY A 380 14.67 -6.41 -5.36
C GLY A 380 14.23 -7.79 -4.91
N ILE A 381 14.59 -8.07 -3.67
CA ILE A 381 14.30 -9.32 -2.98
C ILE A 381 13.68 -9.03 -1.60
N GLY A 382 12.83 -9.92 -1.12
CA GLY A 382 12.19 -9.74 0.16
C GLY A 382 11.95 -11.06 0.89
N LEU A 383 12.05 -10.99 2.21
CA LEU A 383 11.67 -12.05 3.13
C LEU A 383 10.23 -11.81 3.59
N ARG A 384 9.47 -12.88 3.73
CA ARG A 384 8.11 -12.90 4.27
C ARG A 384 8.08 -13.80 5.50
N ILE A 385 7.56 -13.27 6.60
CA ILE A 385 7.38 -14.02 7.84
C ILE A 385 5.93 -13.87 8.24
N GLU A 386 5.15 -14.94 8.17
CA GLU A 386 3.76 -14.93 8.58
C GLU A 386 3.63 -14.79 10.09
N ILE A 387 3.25 -13.61 10.57
CA ILE A 387 3.08 -13.30 12.00
C ILE A 387 1.68 -13.65 12.50
N LYS A 388 0.71 -13.65 11.61
CA LYS A 388 -0.66 -14.07 11.84
C LYS A 388 -1.22 -14.64 10.53
N HIS A 389 -2.25 -15.48 10.63
CA HIS A 389 -2.88 -16.07 9.45
C HIS A 389 -3.21 -15.00 8.39
N ASN A 390 -2.57 -15.13 7.22
CA ASN A 390 -2.65 -14.17 6.13
C ASN A 390 -2.21 -12.74 6.50
N VAL A 391 -1.29 -12.58 7.44
CA VAL A 391 -0.62 -11.31 7.75
C VAL A 391 0.88 -11.53 7.85
N ASN A 392 1.62 -10.99 6.89
CA ASN A 392 3.08 -11.11 6.82
C ASN A 392 3.78 -9.89 7.42
N ALA A 393 4.86 -10.11 8.17
CA ALA A 393 5.93 -9.14 8.27
C ALA A 393 6.83 -9.30 7.05
N ARG A 394 7.18 -8.21 6.40
CA ARG A 394 8.08 -8.22 5.26
C ARG A 394 9.33 -7.40 5.51
N ILE A 395 10.43 -7.91 4.99
CA ILE A 395 11.73 -7.26 4.96
C ILE A 395 12.18 -7.27 3.50
N ASP A 396 12.12 -6.15 2.85
CA ASP A 396 12.47 -5.99 1.44
C ASP A 396 13.80 -5.25 1.31
N TYR A 397 14.63 -5.63 0.35
CA TYR A 397 15.74 -4.81 -0.10
C TYR A 397 15.55 -4.47 -1.57
N GLY A 398 15.28 -3.20 -1.84
CA GLY A 398 15.05 -2.67 -3.18
C GLY A 398 16.28 -2.02 -3.77
N PHE A 399 16.47 -2.21 -5.07
CA PHE A 399 17.51 -1.60 -5.88
C PHE A 399 16.85 -0.66 -6.90
N GLY A 400 17.57 0.42 -7.21
CA GLY A 400 17.21 1.39 -8.23
C GLY A 400 18.44 2.01 -8.88
N LYS A 401 18.24 3.02 -9.73
CA LYS A 401 19.33 3.72 -10.40
C LYS A 401 20.19 4.46 -9.38
N GLY A 402 21.40 3.93 -9.10
CA GLY A 402 22.36 4.53 -8.15
C GLY A 402 21.85 4.54 -6.70
N THR A 403 20.91 3.65 -6.33
CA THR A 403 20.26 3.68 -5.03
C THR A 403 19.84 2.27 -4.61
N GLY A 404 19.71 2.05 -3.31
CA GLY A 404 19.16 0.84 -2.73
C GLY A 404 18.81 1.08 -1.27
N GLY A 405 17.92 0.24 -0.70
CA GLY A 405 17.53 0.39 0.70
C GLY A 405 16.57 -0.67 1.17
N PHE A 406 16.53 -0.83 2.49
CA PHE A 406 15.60 -1.70 3.17
C PHE A 406 14.23 -1.05 3.32
N VAL A 407 13.19 -1.91 3.32
CA VAL A 407 11.83 -1.56 3.70
C VAL A 407 11.32 -2.62 4.66
N PHE A 408 10.89 -2.20 5.83
CA PHE A 408 10.24 -3.05 6.83
C PHE A 408 8.77 -2.66 6.90
N ALA A 409 7.87 -3.63 6.79
CA ALA A 409 6.44 -3.36 6.84
C ALA A 409 5.64 -4.58 7.33
N ILE A 410 4.40 -4.33 7.74
CA ILE A 410 3.39 -5.35 8.01
C ILE A 410 2.42 -5.38 6.83
N GLY A 411 2.05 -6.56 6.38
CA GLY A 411 1.25 -6.80 5.18
C GLY A 411 2.10 -6.89 3.92
N GLU A 412 1.46 -7.24 2.81
CA GLU A 412 2.10 -7.26 1.51
C GLU A 412 2.24 -5.84 0.92
N ALA A 413 3.06 -5.70 -0.11
CA ALA A 413 3.28 -4.39 -0.74
C ALA A 413 2.01 -3.89 -1.46
N PHE A 414 1.23 -4.81 -2.04
CA PHE A 414 -0.03 -4.55 -2.75
C PHE A 414 -0.86 -5.81 -2.85
#